data_5f5ba9e8db41371033b6b3955bb90426
#
_entry.id   5f5ba9e8db41371033b6b3955bb90426
#
_cell.length_a   1.000
_cell.length_b   1.000
_cell.length_c   1.000
_cell.angle_alpha   90.00
_cell.angle_beta   90.00
_cell.angle_gamma   90.00
#
_symmetry.space_group_name_H-M   'P 1'
#
loop_
_entity.id
_entity.type
_entity.pdbx_description
1 polymer ?
#
loop_
_entity_poly.entity_id
_entity_poly.type
_entity_poly.pdbx_seq_one_letter_code
_entity_poly.pdbx_strand_id
1 'polypeptide(L)' 'MFIIEEELKKLPAKPGVYIMHGEKDEIIYVGKAISLKNRVRQYFQSSRNKGVKIEQMVTHITRFEYIVTDSELEA' A
#
# COMPACT_ATOMS: atom_id res chain seq x y z
N MET A 1 -0.49 4.80 17.42
CA MET A 1 0.58 4.12 16.65
C MET A 1 -0.01 3.47 15.41
N PHE A 2 0.66 3.58 14.29
CA PHE A 2 0.22 2.92 13.05
C PHE A 2 0.63 1.46 13.08
N ILE A 3 -0.36 0.57 13.13
CA ILE A 3 -0.11 -0.88 13.10
C ILE A 3 -0.56 -1.39 11.74
N ILE A 4 0.40 -1.78 10.91
CA ILE A 4 0.13 -2.15 9.51
C ILE A 4 -0.95 -3.23 9.41
N GLU A 5 -0.86 -4.28 10.20
CA GLU A 5 -1.81 -5.39 10.13
C GLU A 5 -3.24 -4.94 10.41
N GLU A 6 -3.43 -4.04 11.34
CA GLU A 6 -4.75 -3.51 11.66
C GLU A 6 -5.24 -2.56 10.59
N GLU A 7 -4.35 -1.73 10.07
CA GLU A 7 -4.72 -0.77 9.03
C GLU A 7 -5.07 -1.47 7.72
N LEU A 8 -4.43 -2.59 7.43
CA LEU A 8 -4.77 -3.37 6.25
C LEU A 8 -6.22 -3.86 6.27
N LYS A 9 -6.73 -4.16 7.44
CA LYS A 9 -8.11 -4.63 7.58
C LYS A 9 -9.14 -3.53 7.31
N LYS A 10 -8.73 -2.28 7.45
CA LYS A 10 -9.60 -1.13 7.24
C LYS A 10 -9.68 -0.69 5.79
N LEU A 11 -8.80 -1.20 4.94
CA LEU A 11 -8.77 -0.80 3.54
C LEU A 11 -10.04 -1.18 2.81
N PRO A 12 -10.63 -0.24 2.04
CA PRO A 12 -11.81 -0.57 1.25
C PRO A 12 -11.44 -1.31 -0.02
N ALA A 13 -12.34 -2.19 -0.48
CA ALA A 13 -12.19 -2.87 -1.76
C ALA A 13 -12.71 -1.95 -2.88
N LYS A 14 -12.11 -0.77 -2.99
CA LYS A 14 -12.50 0.28 -3.93
C LYS A 14 -11.29 0.79 -4.67
N PRO A 15 -11.47 1.37 -5.85
CA PRO A 15 -10.35 1.95 -6.59
C PRO A 15 -9.81 3.19 -5.89
N GLY A 16 -8.52 3.44 -6.06
CA GLY A 16 -7.90 4.60 -5.46
C GLY A 16 -6.40 4.64 -5.64
N VAL A 17 -5.80 5.57 -4.93
CA VAL A 17 -4.36 5.78 -4.88
C VAL A 17 -3.87 5.39 -3.49
N TYR A 18 -2.73 4.70 -3.42
CA TYR A 18 -2.10 4.38 -2.16
C TYR A 18 -0.70 4.99 -2.11
N ILE A 19 -0.30 5.41 -0.92
CA ILE A 19 0.96 6.11 -0.69
C ILE A 19 1.69 5.41 0.45
N MET A 20 2.92 4.95 0.17
CA MET A 20 3.74 4.28 1.16
C MET A 20 4.76 5.23 1.74
N HIS A 21 4.89 5.25 3.07
CA HIS A 21 5.81 6.14 3.79
C HIS A 21 6.89 5.33 4.51
N GLY A 22 8.09 5.90 4.56
CA GLY A 22 9.22 5.30 5.26
C GLY A 22 9.39 5.83 6.67
N GLU A 23 10.53 5.49 7.29
CA GLU A 23 10.80 5.80 8.70
C GLU A 23 10.79 7.28 9.03
N LYS A 24 11.16 8.12 8.09
CA LYS A 24 11.16 9.58 8.26
C LYS A 24 9.91 10.23 7.67
N ASP A 25 8.87 9.43 7.49
CA ASP A 25 7.63 9.86 6.90
C ASP A 25 7.77 10.33 5.45
N GLU A 26 8.86 9.97 4.82
CA GLU A 26 9.06 10.27 3.41
C GLU A 26 8.19 9.37 2.54
N ILE A 27 7.83 9.85 1.37
CA ILE A 27 7.07 9.04 0.43
C ILE A 27 8.02 8.11 -0.31
N ILE A 28 7.83 6.81 -0.13
CA ILE A 28 8.63 5.80 -0.81
C ILE A 28 8.02 5.42 -2.15
N TYR A 29 6.69 5.33 -2.18
CA TYR A 29 6.01 4.86 -3.38
C TYR A 29 4.59 5.36 -3.41
N VAL A 30 4.11 5.67 -4.62
CA VAL A 30 2.71 6.04 -4.88
C VAL A 30 2.22 5.16 -6.01
N GLY A 31 1.07 4.54 -5.82
CA GLY A 31 0.52 3.65 -6.83
C GLY A 31 -0.99 3.77 -6.96
N LYS A 32 -1.52 3.17 -8.01
CA LYS A 32 -2.94 3.13 -8.29
C LYS A 32 -3.45 1.70 -8.14
N ALA A 33 -4.72 1.57 -7.80
CA ALA A 33 -5.31 0.26 -7.65
C ALA A 33 -6.78 0.27 -8.02
N ILE A 34 -7.24 -0.83 -8.60
CA ILE A 34 -8.67 -1.05 -8.80
C ILE A 34 -9.31 -1.43 -7.46
N SER A 35 -8.57 -2.16 -6.64
CA SER A 35 -8.99 -2.50 -5.28
C SER A 35 -7.83 -2.20 -4.34
N LEU A 36 -7.98 -1.14 -3.54
CA LEU A 36 -6.96 -0.75 -2.57
C LEU A 36 -6.67 -1.88 -1.59
N LYS A 37 -7.72 -2.53 -1.11
CA LYS A 37 -7.56 -3.63 -0.16
C LYS A 37 -6.67 -4.74 -0.71
N ASN A 38 -6.94 -5.20 -1.91
CA ASN A 38 -6.17 -6.29 -2.49
C ASN A 38 -4.76 -5.86 -2.85
N ARG A 39 -4.61 -4.67 -3.43
CA ARG A 39 -3.30 -4.22 -3.91
C ARG A 39 -2.34 -3.93 -2.75
N VAL A 40 -2.80 -3.19 -1.75
CA VAL A 40 -1.93 -2.83 -0.63
C VAL A 40 -1.55 -4.07 0.18
N ARG A 41 -2.51 -4.97 0.41
CA ARG A 41 -2.23 -6.20 1.14
C ARG A 41 -1.17 -7.06 0.46
N GLN A 42 -1.12 -7.05 -0.87
CA GLN A 42 -0.12 -7.84 -1.61
C GLN A 42 1.31 -7.46 -1.25
N TYR A 43 1.56 -6.20 -0.94
CA TYR A 43 2.91 -5.77 -0.54
C TYR A 43 3.36 -6.38 0.77
N PHE A 44 2.43 -6.67 1.66
CA PHE A 44 2.74 -7.16 3.00
C PHE A 44 2.51 -8.65 3.16
N GLN A 45 2.04 -9.32 2.12
CA GLN A 45 1.89 -10.76 2.15
C GLN A 45 3.22 -11.44 1.89
N SER A 46 3.42 -12.57 2.53
CA SER A 46 4.56 -13.43 2.29
C SER A 46 4.43 -14.03 0.89
N SER A 47 5.06 -13.41 -0.10
CA SER A 47 4.99 -13.88 -1.47
C SER A 47 6.38 -14.14 -2.01
N ARG A 48 6.56 -15.29 -2.64
CA ARG A 48 7.85 -15.66 -3.23
C ARG A 48 8.17 -14.91 -4.51
N ASN A 49 7.18 -14.27 -5.11
CA ASN A 49 7.32 -13.68 -6.44
C ASN A 49 7.36 -12.15 -6.44
N LYS A 50 7.61 -11.53 -5.29
CA LYS A 50 7.63 -10.08 -5.22
C LYS A 50 8.84 -9.42 -5.86
N GLY A 51 9.94 -10.12 -5.94
CA GLY A 51 11.18 -9.53 -6.41
C GLY A 51 11.91 -8.78 -5.30
N VAL A 52 13.22 -8.66 -5.45
CA VAL A 52 14.10 -8.10 -4.41
C VAL A 52 13.77 -6.63 -4.12
N LYS A 53 13.51 -5.83 -5.16
CA LYS A 53 13.24 -4.40 -4.97
C LYS A 53 11.98 -4.15 -4.15
N ILE A 54 10.93 -4.90 -4.41
CA ILE A 54 9.67 -4.73 -3.67
C ILE A 54 9.83 -5.21 -2.25
N GLU A 55 10.53 -6.30 -2.03
CA GLU A 55 10.78 -6.79 -0.68
C GLU A 55 11.57 -5.80 0.15
N GLN A 56 12.59 -5.18 -0.43
CA GLN A 56 13.36 -4.16 0.24
C GLN A 56 12.50 -2.93 0.57
N MET A 57 11.67 -2.52 -0.38
CA MET A 57 10.76 -1.40 -0.16
C MET A 57 9.83 -1.69 1.02
N VAL A 58 9.24 -2.87 1.06
CA VAL A 58 8.29 -3.25 2.12
C VAL A 58 8.93 -3.20 3.50
N THR A 59 10.19 -3.59 3.63
CA THR A 59 10.88 -3.54 4.92
C THR A 59 11.05 -2.13 5.44
N HIS A 60 11.02 -1.12 4.57
CA HIS A 60 11.17 0.28 4.96
C HIS A 60 9.83 0.99 5.18
N ILE A 61 8.71 0.36 4.84
CA ILE A 61 7.40 0.97 5.01
C ILE A 61 7.01 0.97 6.47
N THR A 62 6.78 2.16 7.02
CA THR A 62 6.31 2.30 8.41
C THR A 62 4.82 2.61 8.48
N ARG A 63 4.28 3.25 7.44
CA ARG A 63 2.85 3.50 7.34
C ARG A 63 2.45 3.70 5.89
N PHE A 64 1.15 3.68 5.65
CA PHE A 64 0.62 3.98 4.32
C PHE A 64 -0.64 4.83 4.44
N GLU A 65 -0.96 5.52 3.36
CA GLU A 65 -2.19 6.29 3.23
C GLU A 65 -2.89 5.87 1.95
N TYR A 66 -4.13 6.22 1.83
CA TYR A 66 -4.87 5.95 0.60
C TYR A 66 -5.96 6.99 0.38
N ILE A 67 -6.32 7.16 -0.90
CA ILE A 67 -7.39 8.06 -1.32
C ILE A 67 -8.30 7.25 -2.23
N VAL A 68 -9.57 7.17 -1.85
CA VAL A 68 -10.56 6.48 -2.66
C VAL A 68 -10.96 7.39 -3.82
N THR A 69 -11.01 6.83 -5.03
CA THR A 69 -11.45 7.55 -6.22
C THR A 69 -12.67 6.85 -6.81
N ASP A 70 -13.33 7.50 -7.76
CA ASP A 70 -14.52 6.90 -8.38
C ASP A 70 -14.14 5.75 -9.33
N SER A 71 -12.94 5.82 -9.91
CA SER A 71 -12.47 4.78 -10.80
C SER A 71 -10.95 4.80 -10.85
N GLU A 72 -10.37 3.73 -11.39
CA GLU A 72 -8.92 3.66 -11.57
C GLU A 72 -8.39 4.78 -12.46
N LEU A 73 -9.22 5.21 -13.43
CA LEU A 73 -8.82 6.28 -14.33
C LEU A 73 -8.61 7.62 -13.62
N GLU A 74 -9.31 7.84 -12.52
CA GLU A 74 -9.14 9.06 -11.73
C GLU A 74 -7.98 8.96 -10.75
N ALA A 75 -7.55 7.76 -10.51
CA ALA A 75 -6.39 7.55 -9.68
C ALA A 75 -5.11 7.85 -10.45
#